data_50c7aa59bb98e2dd6881935e39049bbd
#
_entry.id   50c7aa59bb98e2dd6881935e39049bbd
#
_cell.length_a   1.000
_cell.length_b   1.000
_cell.length_c   1.000
_cell.angle_alpha   90.00
_cell.angle_beta   90.00
_cell.angle_gamma   90.00
#
_symmetry.space_group_name_H-M   'P 1'
#
loop_
_entity.id
_entity.type
_entity.pdbx_description
1 polymer ?
#
loop_
_entity_poly.entity_id
_entity_poly.type
_entity_poly.pdbx_seq_one_letter_code
_entity_poly.pdbx_strand_id
1 'polypeptide(L)'
;GHETPTGVFTILQKHKVHFSSLYDDAPMPFMQRLTWGGVALHAGNLPGYPASHGCIRLPYEFARRLFDLTDFGMTVVVEAGAGQDAELAHPPVFAPAAAQAIGAAPDVPRLSWFQAYRWTPEKSATGPLTILISTVDERVVVLRHGIEIGRARLTVAPGLAIFGTWRSVLLAG
;
A
#
# COMPACT_ATOMS: atom_id res chain seq x y z
N GLY A 1 -10.48 17.68 -0.83
CA GLY A 1 -9.80 16.51 -1.38
C GLY A 1 -9.94 15.35 -0.40
N HIS A 2 -10.11 14.16 -0.91
CA HIS A 2 -10.19 12.97 -0.06
C HIS A 2 -8.78 12.45 0.18
N GLU A 3 -8.43 12.32 1.43
CA GLU A 3 -7.18 11.72 1.90
C GLU A 3 -7.15 10.22 1.62
N THR A 4 -5.96 9.65 1.38
CA THR A 4 -5.80 8.19 1.31
C THR A 4 -5.97 7.61 2.72
N PRO A 5 -6.99 6.78 2.98
CA PRO A 5 -7.24 6.25 4.31
C PRO A 5 -6.17 5.23 4.72
N THR A 6 -5.77 5.27 5.98
CA THR A 6 -4.92 4.25 6.59
C THR A 6 -5.76 3.10 7.16
N GLY A 7 -5.19 1.92 7.22
CA GLY A 7 -5.87 0.73 7.76
C GLY A 7 -5.56 -0.55 6.99
N VAL A 8 -6.30 -1.59 7.32
CA VAL A 8 -6.24 -2.88 6.64
C VAL A 8 -7.43 -3.01 5.70
N PHE A 9 -7.15 -3.20 4.43
CA PHE A 9 -8.12 -3.30 3.36
C PHE A 9 -8.01 -4.66 2.67
N THR A 10 -9.04 -4.98 1.87
CA THR A 10 -9.00 -6.11 0.94
C THR A 10 -9.29 -5.62 -0.48
N ILE A 11 -8.78 -6.33 -1.47
CA ILE A 11 -9.09 -6.05 -2.87
C ILE A 11 -10.53 -6.47 -3.14
N LEU A 12 -11.42 -5.48 -3.37
CA LEU A 12 -12.86 -5.68 -3.55
C LEU A 12 -13.26 -5.90 -5.02
N GLN A 13 -12.53 -5.27 -5.94
CA GLN A 13 -12.77 -5.34 -7.39
C GLN A 13 -11.46 -5.16 -8.15
N LYS A 14 -11.39 -5.72 -9.36
CA LYS A 14 -10.23 -5.60 -10.25
C LYS A 14 -10.71 -5.38 -11.69
N HIS A 15 -10.18 -4.33 -12.35
CA HIS A 15 -10.45 -4.04 -13.76
C HIS A 15 -9.17 -3.62 -14.48
N LYS A 16 -8.80 -4.31 -15.58
CA LYS A 16 -7.63 -3.93 -16.39
C LYS A 16 -7.79 -2.54 -17.01
N VAL A 17 -9.00 -2.23 -17.45
CA VAL A 17 -9.39 -0.93 -17.99
C VAL A 17 -10.51 -0.40 -17.11
N HIS A 18 -10.33 0.76 -16.54
CA HIS A 18 -11.30 1.45 -15.72
C HIS A 18 -11.14 2.96 -15.89
N PHE A 19 -12.26 3.67 -15.82
CA PHE A 19 -12.31 5.13 -15.83
C PHE A 19 -13.02 5.60 -14.57
N SER A 20 -12.58 6.70 -14.02
CA SER A 20 -13.17 7.25 -12.80
C SER A 20 -14.55 7.80 -13.09
N SER A 21 -15.58 7.30 -12.43
CA SER A 21 -16.93 7.88 -12.49
C SER A 21 -17.07 9.19 -11.68
N LEU A 22 -16.06 9.53 -10.89
CA LEU A 22 -16.08 10.70 -9.99
C LEU A 22 -15.21 11.86 -10.51
N TYR A 23 -14.29 11.60 -11.44
CA TYR A 23 -13.26 12.57 -11.86
C TYR A 23 -13.05 12.52 -13.38
N ASP A 24 -13.91 13.20 -14.14
CA ASP A 24 -13.79 13.47 -15.58
C ASP A 24 -13.30 12.27 -16.41
N ASP A 25 -13.82 11.09 -16.16
CA ASP A 25 -13.43 9.85 -16.83
C ASP A 25 -11.88 9.61 -16.84
N ALA A 26 -11.18 10.06 -15.80
CA ALA A 26 -9.74 9.87 -15.70
C ALA A 26 -9.38 8.37 -15.78
N PRO A 27 -8.41 7.98 -16.62
CA PRO A 27 -8.05 6.59 -16.79
C PRO A 27 -7.37 6.02 -15.53
N MET A 28 -7.80 4.84 -15.12
CA MET A 28 -7.30 4.09 -13.98
C MET A 28 -6.90 2.66 -14.41
N PRO A 29 -5.85 2.49 -15.24
CA PRO A 29 -5.43 1.16 -15.71
C PRO A 29 -5.02 0.27 -14.53
N PHE A 30 -5.36 -1.02 -14.64
CA PHE A 30 -5.06 -2.04 -13.60
C PHE A 30 -5.63 -1.69 -12.23
N MET A 31 -6.87 -1.16 -12.23
CA MET A 31 -7.56 -0.74 -11.01
C MET A 31 -7.83 -1.94 -10.09
N GLN A 32 -7.49 -1.77 -8.81
CA GLN A 32 -7.77 -2.67 -7.71
C GLN A 32 -8.44 -1.86 -6.58
N ARG A 33 -9.74 -2.02 -6.43
CA ARG A 33 -10.56 -1.25 -5.48
C ARG A 33 -10.32 -1.72 -4.06
N LEU A 34 -10.09 -0.78 -3.14
CA LEU A 34 -9.90 -1.03 -1.72
C LEU A 34 -11.12 -0.64 -0.88
N THR A 35 -11.88 0.38 -1.31
CA THR A 35 -13.08 0.83 -0.59
C THR A 35 -14.24 1.08 -1.55
N TRP A 36 -15.46 0.91 -1.08
CA TRP A 36 -16.65 1.27 -1.85
C TRP A 36 -16.78 2.80 -2.06
N GLY A 37 -16.09 3.61 -1.25
CA GLY A 37 -15.97 5.05 -1.44
C GLY A 37 -15.05 5.47 -2.60
N GLY A 38 -14.45 4.52 -3.33
CA GLY A 38 -13.71 4.79 -4.56
C GLY A 38 -12.18 4.78 -4.43
N VAL A 39 -11.63 4.53 -3.24
CA VAL A 39 -10.16 4.38 -3.09
C VAL A 39 -9.68 3.09 -3.76
N ALA A 40 -8.66 3.20 -4.59
CA ALA A 40 -8.11 2.08 -5.36
C ALA A 40 -6.60 2.24 -5.60
N LEU A 41 -5.92 1.11 -5.85
CA LEU A 41 -4.61 1.07 -6.49
C LEU A 41 -4.81 1.10 -7.99
N HIS A 42 -4.03 1.87 -8.74
CA HIS A 42 -4.05 1.87 -10.21
C HIS A 42 -2.75 2.42 -10.81
N ALA A 43 -2.52 2.17 -12.08
CA ALA A 43 -1.42 2.80 -12.79
C ALA A 43 -1.72 4.30 -13.03
N GLY A 44 -0.71 5.15 -12.89
CA GLY A 44 -0.85 6.57 -13.16
C GLY A 44 0.49 7.30 -13.17
N ASN A 45 0.44 8.57 -13.55
CA ASN A 45 1.62 9.43 -13.46
C ASN A 45 1.98 9.70 -12.00
N LEU A 46 3.27 9.66 -11.71
CA LEU A 46 3.85 10.00 -10.42
C LEU A 46 4.58 11.34 -10.54
N PRO A 47 3.85 12.47 -10.39
CA PRO A 47 4.43 13.79 -10.64
C PRO A 47 5.38 14.26 -9.54
N GLY A 48 5.54 13.49 -8.43
CA GLY A 48 6.37 13.86 -7.29
C GLY A 48 5.70 14.86 -6.33
N TYR A 49 4.41 15.11 -6.51
CA TYR A 49 3.57 15.87 -5.61
C TYR A 49 2.20 15.17 -5.44
N PRO A 50 1.49 15.39 -4.34
CA PRO A 50 0.18 14.78 -4.13
C PRO A 50 -0.82 15.23 -5.19
N ALA A 51 -1.25 14.29 -6.04
CA ALA A 51 -2.09 14.58 -7.21
C ALA A 51 -3.30 13.66 -7.34
N SER A 52 -3.66 12.93 -6.27
CA SER A 52 -4.81 12.02 -6.27
C SER A 52 -5.91 12.53 -5.33
N HIS A 53 -7.12 11.97 -5.47
CA HIS A 53 -8.26 12.22 -4.60
C HIS A 53 -8.53 10.99 -3.70
N GLY A 54 -7.48 10.45 -3.08
CA GLY A 54 -7.54 9.28 -2.22
C GLY A 54 -7.00 8.00 -2.87
N CYS A 55 -6.95 7.91 -4.19
CA CYS A 55 -6.38 6.76 -4.89
C CYS A 55 -4.85 6.73 -4.78
N ILE A 56 -4.31 5.52 -4.89
CA ILE A 56 -2.87 5.25 -4.82
C ILE A 56 -2.36 4.96 -6.22
N ARG A 57 -1.55 5.88 -6.75
CA ARG A 57 -0.97 5.76 -8.09
C ARG A 57 0.36 5.01 -8.06
N LEU A 58 0.51 4.05 -8.94
CA LEU A 58 1.68 3.18 -9.09
C LEU A 58 2.31 3.37 -10.47
N PRO A 59 3.62 3.11 -10.63
CA PRO A 59 4.25 3.01 -11.94
C PRO A 59 3.52 1.98 -12.80
N TYR A 60 3.31 2.28 -14.08
CA TYR A 60 2.46 1.47 -14.98
C TYR A 60 2.82 -0.01 -14.99
N GLU A 61 4.10 -0.33 -15.20
CA GLU A 61 4.57 -1.72 -15.25
C GLU A 61 4.48 -2.43 -13.89
N PHE A 62 4.68 -1.70 -12.79
CA PHE A 62 4.49 -2.27 -11.47
C PHE A 62 3.01 -2.57 -11.19
N ALA A 63 2.11 -1.64 -11.51
CA ALA A 63 0.67 -1.83 -11.35
C ALA A 63 0.17 -3.03 -12.17
N ARG A 64 0.65 -3.20 -13.41
CA ARG A 64 0.35 -4.34 -14.27
C ARG A 64 0.78 -5.66 -13.61
N ARG A 65 2.03 -5.75 -13.17
CA ARG A 65 2.58 -6.96 -12.51
C ARG A 65 1.87 -7.27 -11.21
N LEU A 66 1.57 -6.24 -10.40
CA LEU A 66 0.80 -6.38 -9.17
C LEU A 66 -0.63 -6.88 -9.46
N PHE A 67 -1.27 -6.33 -10.49
CA PHE A 67 -2.58 -6.75 -10.92
C PHE A 67 -2.61 -8.22 -11.34
N ASP A 68 -1.61 -8.69 -12.10
CA ASP A 68 -1.53 -10.09 -12.54
C ASP A 68 -1.21 -11.05 -11.38
N LEU A 69 -0.60 -10.56 -10.30
CA LEU A 69 -0.19 -11.35 -9.14
C LEU A 69 -1.28 -11.48 -8.08
N THR A 70 -2.17 -10.51 -7.97
CA THR A 70 -3.15 -10.39 -6.89
C THR A 70 -4.50 -10.97 -7.29
N ASP A 71 -5.30 -11.34 -6.28
CA ASP A 71 -6.69 -11.80 -6.41
C ASP A 71 -7.63 -11.03 -5.49
N PHE A 72 -8.94 -11.23 -5.67
CA PHE A 72 -9.96 -10.69 -4.78
C PHE A 72 -9.76 -11.17 -3.34
N GLY A 73 -10.03 -10.30 -2.38
CA GLY A 73 -9.90 -10.62 -0.95
C GLY A 73 -8.47 -10.57 -0.42
N MET A 74 -7.44 -10.36 -1.26
CA MET A 74 -6.07 -10.19 -0.79
C MET A 74 -5.92 -8.95 0.07
N THR A 75 -5.10 -9.06 1.12
CA THR A 75 -4.90 -8.01 2.11
C THR A 75 -3.94 -6.93 1.60
N VAL A 76 -4.33 -5.69 1.83
CA VAL A 76 -3.55 -4.47 1.59
C VAL A 76 -3.52 -3.67 2.88
N VAL A 77 -2.35 -3.38 3.40
CA VAL A 77 -2.14 -2.54 4.59
C VAL A 77 -1.65 -1.17 4.14
N VAL A 78 -2.35 -0.11 4.56
CA VAL A 78 -1.99 1.29 4.28
C VAL A 78 -1.64 1.96 5.60
N GLU A 79 -0.40 2.45 5.71
CA GLU A 79 0.14 3.08 6.91
C GLU A 79 0.47 4.55 6.65
N ALA A 80 0.36 5.39 7.70
CA ALA A 80 0.77 6.80 7.66
C ALA A 80 2.26 7.00 7.95
N GLY A 81 2.98 6.01 8.46
CA GLY A 81 4.35 6.14 8.94
C GLY A 81 5.30 5.04 8.48
N ALA A 82 6.59 5.29 8.61
CA ALA A 82 7.63 4.31 8.36
C ALA A 82 7.73 3.33 9.54
N GLY A 83 7.06 2.17 9.41
CA GLY A 83 7.58 0.96 10.04
C GLY A 83 7.52 0.80 11.56
N GLN A 84 6.71 1.55 12.30
CA GLN A 84 6.48 1.24 13.72
C GLN A 84 5.21 0.40 13.95
N ASP A 85 4.29 0.36 12.99
CA ASP A 85 3.00 -0.32 13.13
C ASP A 85 2.91 -1.68 12.41
N ALA A 86 4.02 -2.16 11.86
CA ALA A 86 4.09 -3.54 11.35
C ALA A 86 3.83 -4.59 12.45
N GLU A 87 3.99 -4.19 13.72
CA GLU A 87 3.68 -5.03 14.88
C GLU A 87 2.18 -5.20 15.10
N LEU A 88 1.35 -4.24 14.62
CA LEU A 88 -0.11 -4.29 14.70
C LEU A 88 -0.76 -5.05 13.53
N ALA A 89 -0.04 -5.28 12.44
CA ALA A 89 -0.55 -6.00 11.28
C ALA A 89 -0.58 -7.54 11.48
N HIS A 90 -0.05 -8.04 12.58
CA HIS A 90 -0.09 -9.46 12.96
C HIS A 90 -0.82 -9.65 14.30
N PRO A 91 -2.14 -9.89 14.30
CA PRO A 91 -2.76 -10.42 15.52
C PRO A 91 -2.05 -11.72 15.90
N PRO A 92 -1.65 -11.91 17.17
CA PRO A 92 -0.82 -13.06 17.59
C PRO A 92 -1.47 -14.44 17.38
N VAL A 93 -2.71 -14.48 16.90
CA VAL A 93 -3.48 -15.72 16.67
C VAL A 93 -3.11 -16.44 15.37
N PHE A 94 -2.42 -15.78 14.41
CA PHE A 94 -2.11 -16.34 13.11
C PHE A 94 -0.62 -16.34 12.74
N ALA A 95 0.28 -16.23 13.71
CA ALA A 95 1.71 -16.25 13.47
C ALA A 95 2.37 -17.56 13.94
N PRO A 96 2.43 -18.61 13.10
CA PRO A 96 3.45 -19.62 13.29
C PRO A 96 4.73 -19.16 12.65
N ALA A 97 5.79 -18.99 13.44
CA ALA A 97 7.21 -18.92 13.07
C ALA A 97 7.74 -17.72 12.25
N ALA A 98 6.91 -16.88 11.61
CA ALA A 98 7.41 -15.72 10.87
C ALA A 98 7.62 -14.45 11.72
N ALA A 99 7.09 -14.43 12.96
CA ALA A 99 7.17 -13.27 13.85
C ALA A 99 8.58 -12.98 14.41
N GLN A 100 9.52 -13.89 14.24
CA GLN A 100 10.91 -13.71 14.73
C GLN A 100 11.80 -12.93 13.74
N ALA A 101 11.33 -12.67 12.52
CA ALA A 101 12.10 -11.94 11.49
C ALA A 101 11.81 -10.43 11.43
N ILE A 102 10.89 -9.92 12.24
CA ILE A 102 10.43 -8.50 12.18
C ILE A 102 11.17 -7.60 13.19
N GLY A 103 12.06 -8.16 14.00
CA GLY A 103 12.82 -7.44 15.04
C GLY A 103 13.95 -6.53 14.55
N ALA A 104 14.27 -6.51 13.26
CA ALA A 104 15.05 -5.48 12.59
C ALA A 104 14.44 -5.31 11.22
N ALA A 105 13.90 -4.14 10.91
CA ALA A 105 13.58 -3.81 9.53
C ALA A 105 14.85 -4.11 8.72
N PRO A 106 14.85 -5.11 7.81
CA PRO A 106 16.04 -5.38 7.04
C PRO A 106 16.43 -4.07 6.38
N ASP A 107 17.71 -3.72 6.42
CA ASP A 107 18.26 -2.60 5.66
C ASP A 107 18.08 -2.91 4.16
N VAL A 108 16.84 -2.83 3.73
CA VAL A 108 16.47 -3.13 2.35
C VAL A 108 16.84 -1.91 1.53
N PRO A 109 17.82 -2.05 0.62
CA PRO A 109 18.33 -0.92 -0.15
C PRO A 109 17.16 -0.12 -0.76
N ARG A 110 17.12 1.18 -0.46
CA ARG A 110 16.14 2.09 -1.05
C ARG A 110 16.23 2.02 -2.57
N LEU A 111 15.12 2.25 -3.26
CA LEU A 111 15.15 2.42 -4.71
C LEU A 111 16.08 3.58 -5.05
N SER A 112 16.96 3.39 -6.02
CA SER A 112 17.78 4.47 -6.54
C SER A 112 16.88 5.60 -7.08
N TRP A 113 17.36 6.85 -7.07
CA TRP A 113 16.55 8.02 -7.44
C TRP A 113 15.96 7.93 -8.85
N PHE A 114 16.61 7.22 -9.77
CA PHE A 114 16.14 6.97 -11.15
C PHE A 114 15.28 5.70 -11.30
N GLN A 115 15.15 4.88 -10.26
CA GLN A 115 14.43 3.62 -10.30
C GLN A 115 13.01 3.80 -9.77
N ALA A 116 12.00 3.61 -10.64
CA ALA A 116 10.60 3.73 -10.25
C ALA A 116 10.10 2.51 -9.45
N TYR A 117 10.63 1.31 -9.74
CA TYR A 117 10.27 0.07 -9.06
C TYR A 117 11.36 -0.99 -9.15
N ARG A 118 11.24 -2.03 -8.31
CA ARG A 118 11.97 -3.30 -8.38
C ARG A 118 10.96 -4.44 -8.32
N TRP A 119 11.21 -5.52 -9.07
CA TRP A 119 10.32 -6.67 -9.11
C TRP A 119 11.13 -7.95 -9.24
N THR A 120 11.08 -8.84 -8.25
CA THR A 120 11.90 -10.04 -8.10
C THR A 120 11.05 -11.19 -7.56
N PRO A 121 10.01 -11.66 -8.29
CA PRO A 121 9.07 -12.66 -7.79
C PRO A 121 9.74 -14.03 -7.59
N GLU A 122 10.86 -14.27 -8.23
CA GLU A 122 11.67 -15.48 -8.10
C GLU A 122 12.25 -15.70 -6.69
N LYS A 123 12.35 -14.64 -5.87
CA LYS A 123 12.82 -14.74 -4.49
C LYS A 123 11.88 -15.53 -3.59
N SER A 124 10.60 -15.58 -3.94
CA SER A 124 9.60 -16.38 -3.25
C SER A 124 8.51 -16.76 -4.25
N ALA A 125 8.56 -18.00 -4.75
CA ALA A 125 7.70 -18.46 -5.83
C ALA A 125 6.24 -18.68 -5.39
N THR A 126 6.03 -19.11 -4.14
CA THR A 126 4.71 -19.48 -3.59
C THR A 126 4.50 -18.92 -2.19
N GLY A 127 3.26 -18.92 -1.74
CA GLY A 127 2.89 -18.51 -0.39
C GLY A 127 1.98 -17.27 -0.35
N PRO A 128 1.51 -16.91 0.84
CA PRO A 128 0.60 -15.79 1.02
C PRO A 128 1.25 -14.46 0.66
N LEU A 129 0.45 -13.59 0.03
CA LEU A 129 0.86 -12.23 -0.34
C LEU A 129 0.38 -11.22 0.70
N THR A 130 1.24 -10.25 0.97
CA THR A 130 0.92 -9.05 1.75
C THR A 130 1.42 -7.83 0.99
N ILE A 131 0.57 -6.81 0.86
CA ILE A 131 0.89 -5.54 0.22
C ILE A 131 0.93 -4.48 1.33
N LEU A 132 2.09 -3.86 1.53
CA LEU A 132 2.31 -2.80 2.50
C LEU A 132 2.48 -1.48 1.76
N ILE A 133 1.74 -0.46 2.17
CA ILE A 133 1.77 0.88 1.59
C ILE A 133 2.07 1.88 2.69
N SER A 134 3.17 2.62 2.55
CA SER A 134 3.48 3.78 3.39
C SER A 134 3.15 5.06 2.64
N THR A 135 2.22 5.85 3.18
CA THR A 135 1.81 7.11 2.57
C THR A 135 2.84 8.22 2.82
N VAL A 136 3.57 8.17 3.92
CA VAL A 136 4.64 9.12 4.26
C VAL A 136 5.90 8.87 3.44
N ASP A 137 6.29 7.60 3.27
CA ASP A 137 7.46 7.25 2.46
C ASP A 137 7.14 7.18 0.96
N GLU A 138 5.88 7.36 0.58
CA GLU A 138 5.39 7.23 -0.80
C GLU A 138 5.90 5.96 -1.49
N ARG A 139 5.76 4.83 -0.80
CA ARG A 139 6.23 3.53 -1.29
C ARG A 139 5.23 2.41 -1.06
N VAL A 140 5.29 1.41 -1.93
CA VAL A 140 4.64 0.11 -1.78
C VAL A 140 5.69 -0.98 -1.71
N VAL A 141 5.45 -1.96 -0.84
CA VAL A 141 6.25 -3.19 -0.72
C VAL A 141 5.31 -4.38 -0.86
N VAL A 142 5.70 -5.33 -1.70
CA VAL A 142 4.99 -6.60 -1.89
C VAL A 142 5.82 -7.71 -1.28
N LEU A 143 5.26 -8.35 -0.28
CA LEU A 143 5.86 -9.50 0.38
C LEU A 143 5.13 -10.77 -0.06
N ARG A 144 5.88 -11.83 -0.28
CA ARG A 144 5.34 -13.18 -0.41
C ARG A 144 6.04 -14.08 0.61
N HIS A 145 5.25 -14.71 1.48
CA HIS A 145 5.77 -15.51 2.59
C HIS A 145 6.77 -14.71 3.46
N GLY A 146 6.51 -13.39 3.68
CA GLY A 146 7.39 -12.50 4.41
C GLY A 146 8.63 -12.00 3.66
N ILE A 147 8.90 -12.50 2.43
CA ILE A 147 10.05 -12.12 1.60
C ILE A 147 9.63 -11.03 0.61
N GLU A 148 10.38 -9.93 0.52
CA GLU A 148 10.13 -8.88 -0.46
C GLU A 148 10.37 -9.38 -1.88
N ILE A 149 9.30 -9.34 -2.69
CA ILE A 149 9.29 -9.69 -4.11
C ILE A 149 9.04 -8.49 -5.02
N GLY A 150 8.62 -7.36 -4.45
CA GLY A 150 8.38 -6.15 -5.23
C GLY A 150 8.39 -4.91 -4.36
N ARG A 151 8.84 -3.80 -4.93
CA ARG A 151 8.83 -2.47 -4.32
C ARG A 151 8.69 -1.42 -5.40
N ALA A 152 7.89 -0.39 -5.15
CA ALA A 152 7.77 0.76 -6.05
C ALA A 152 7.57 2.06 -5.27
N ARG A 153 7.87 3.17 -5.94
CA ARG A 153 7.37 4.49 -5.55
C ARG A 153 5.89 4.58 -5.86
N LEU A 154 5.19 5.41 -5.13
CA LEU A 154 3.78 5.68 -5.37
C LEU A 154 3.49 7.18 -5.19
N THR A 155 2.30 7.60 -5.58
CA THR A 155 1.77 8.93 -5.25
C THR A 155 0.39 8.74 -4.61
N VAL A 156 0.18 9.40 -3.49
CA VAL A 156 -1.07 9.42 -2.73
C VAL A 156 -1.68 10.82 -2.70
N ALA A 157 -2.91 10.92 -2.22
CA ALA A 157 -3.49 12.20 -1.86
C ALA A 157 -2.79 12.75 -0.61
N PRO A 158 -2.67 14.09 -0.49
CA PRO A 158 -2.10 14.70 0.69
C PRO A 158 -2.95 14.33 1.91
N GLY A 159 -2.31 13.69 2.90
CA GLY A 159 -2.87 13.55 4.23
C GLY A 159 -2.79 14.90 4.95
N LEU A 160 -3.87 15.33 5.59
CA LEU A 160 -3.74 16.32 6.65
C LEU A 160 -2.95 15.63 7.78
N ALA A 161 -1.73 16.11 8.04
CA ALA A 161 -1.03 15.76 9.26
C ALA A 161 -1.84 16.29 10.44
N ILE A 162 -2.75 15.50 10.95
CA ILE A 162 -3.40 15.81 12.21
C ILE A 162 -2.35 15.51 13.29
N PHE A 163 -1.61 16.53 13.70
CA PHE A 163 -0.90 16.53 14.95
C PHE A 163 -1.92 16.56 16.09
N GLY A 164 -2.60 15.44 16.30
CA GLY A 164 -3.51 15.21 17.41
C GLY A 164 -2.73 14.66 18.60
N THR A 165 -2.24 15.53 19.49
CA THR A 165 -1.90 15.13 20.86
C THR A 165 -3.15 14.59 21.53
N TRP A 166 -3.28 13.30 21.64
CA TRP A 166 -4.25 12.65 22.51
C TRP A 166 -3.82 12.92 23.96
N ARG A 167 -4.36 13.98 24.56
CA ARG A 167 -4.37 14.11 26.01
C ARG A 167 -5.38 13.11 26.54
N SER A 168 -4.89 12.05 27.17
CA SER A 168 -5.71 11.17 28.00
C SER A 168 -6.28 12.02 29.14
N VAL A 169 -7.56 12.32 29.10
CA VAL A 169 -8.29 12.83 30.26
C VAL A 169 -8.60 11.62 31.15
N LEU A 170 -7.79 11.41 32.17
CA LEU A 170 -8.15 10.57 33.32
C LEU A 170 -9.29 11.29 34.05
N LEU A 171 -10.51 10.79 33.88
CA LEU A 171 -11.59 11.12 34.80
C LEU A 171 -11.37 10.30 36.10
N ALA A 172 -10.91 10.99 37.12
CA ALA A 172 -11.00 10.51 38.50
C ALA A 172 -12.44 10.68 38.95
N GLY A 173 -13.02 9.61 39.48
CA GLY A 173 -14.32 9.54 40.09
C GLY A 173 -14.45 8.20 40.80
#